data_829a456c4492987099c985b187cb75e0
#
_entry.id   829a456c4492987099c985b187cb75e0
#
_cell.length_a   1.000
_cell.length_b   1.000
_cell.length_c   1.000
_cell.angle_alpha   90.00
_cell.angle_beta   90.00
_cell.angle_gamma   90.00
#
_symmetry.space_group_name_H-M   'P 1'
#
loop_
_entity.id
_entity.type
_entity.pdbx_description
1 polymer ?
#
loop_
_entity_poly.entity_id
_entity_poly.type
_entity_poly.pdbx_seq_one_letter_code
_entity_poly.pdbx_strand_id
1 'polypeptide(L)'
;MRYGVTMFMTDLTIGPAELARAVEERGFASLYLPEHTHIPVSRRTPPPTGDAELAEEYKRTLDPFVALAMAAAVTERLELGTGISLVAQRDPIVTAKEVATLDRCSGGRFVFGIGFGWNEDELADHGVA
;
A
#
# COMPACT_ATOMS: atom_id res chain seq x y z
N MET A 1 -11.59 8.27 20.22
CA MET A 1 -10.58 7.35 19.67
C MET A 1 -10.88 7.20 18.19
N ARG A 2 -9.85 7.22 17.31
CA ARG A 2 -10.02 7.03 15.85
C ARG A 2 -9.52 5.64 15.49
N TYR A 3 -10.29 4.89 14.72
CA TYR A 3 -9.92 3.56 14.23
C TYR A 3 -9.73 3.61 12.72
N GLY A 4 -8.73 2.91 12.23
CA GLY A 4 -8.47 2.73 10.81
C GLY A 4 -8.52 1.26 10.40
N VAL A 5 -8.54 1.04 9.11
CA VAL A 5 -8.44 -0.28 8.47
C VAL A 5 -7.10 -0.36 7.75
N THR A 6 -6.41 -1.49 7.86
CA THR A 6 -5.33 -1.86 6.95
C THR A 6 -5.68 -3.16 6.26
N MET A 7 -5.33 -3.26 4.98
CA MET A 7 -5.67 -4.44 4.19
C MET A 7 -4.67 -4.65 3.05
N PHE A 8 -4.22 -5.89 2.87
CA PHE A 8 -3.60 -6.33 1.63
C PHE A 8 -4.67 -6.42 0.54
N MET A 9 -4.67 -5.47 -0.37
CA MET A 9 -5.59 -5.51 -1.50
C MET A 9 -4.99 -6.33 -2.64
N THR A 10 -5.78 -7.27 -3.13
CA THR A 10 -5.37 -8.20 -4.19
C THR A 10 -6.48 -8.32 -5.24
N ASP A 11 -6.19 -9.03 -6.33
CA ASP A 11 -7.17 -9.40 -7.34
C ASP A 11 -8.28 -10.35 -6.83
N LEU A 12 -8.09 -10.93 -5.64
CA LEU A 12 -9.06 -11.84 -5.00
C LEU A 12 -9.91 -11.16 -3.91
N THR A 13 -9.66 -9.90 -3.64
CA THR A 13 -10.37 -9.14 -2.58
C THR A 13 -11.43 -8.22 -3.15
N ILE A 14 -12.18 -7.57 -2.24
CA ILE A 14 -13.03 -6.42 -2.58
C ILE A 14 -12.22 -5.35 -3.31
N GLY A 15 -12.80 -4.68 -4.29
CA GLY A 15 -12.11 -3.63 -5.06
C GLY A 15 -11.82 -2.36 -4.24
N PRO A 16 -10.78 -1.56 -4.62
CA PRO A 16 -10.36 -0.39 -3.84
C PRO A 16 -11.46 0.63 -3.59
N ALA A 17 -12.22 0.97 -4.61
CA ALA A 17 -13.32 1.94 -4.50
C ALA A 17 -14.47 1.43 -3.60
N GLU A 18 -14.80 0.17 -3.71
CA GLU A 18 -15.85 -0.46 -2.91
C GLU A 18 -15.44 -0.57 -1.43
N LEU A 19 -14.20 -1.01 -1.18
CA LEU A 19 -13.65 -1.06 0.18
C LEU A 19 -13.65 0.33 0.83
N ALA A 20 -13.16 1.35 0.11
CA ALA A 20 -13.06 2.70 0.65
C ALA A 20 -14.43 3.28 1.04
N ARG A 21 -15.46 3.11 0.21
CA ARG A 21 -16.84 3.47 0.57
C ARG A 21 -17.31 2.74 1.82
N ALA A 22 -17.11 1.43 1.86
CA ALA A 22 -17.53 0.60 2.98
C ALA A 22 -16.85 0.99 4.30
N VAL A 23 -15.57 1.37 4.26
CA VAL A 23 -14.79 1.85 5.40
C VAL A 23 -15.31 3.21 5.88
N GLU A 24 -15.51 4.16 4.95
CA GLU A 24 -16.03 5.50 5.28
C GLU A 24 -17.45 5.46 5.82
N GLU A 25 -18.34 4.70 5.20
CA GLU A 25 -19.76 4.54 5.63
C GLU A 25 -19.89 3.92 7.02
N ARG A 26 -18.94 3.07 7.41
CA ARG A 26 -18.90 2.48 8.75
C ARG A 26 -18.22 3.35 9.80
N GLY A 27 -17.81 4.56 9.41
CA GLY A 27 -17.26 5.55 10.33
C GLY A 27 -15.81 5.31 10.74
N PHE A 28 -15.06 4.48 10.01
CA PHE A 28 -13.62 4.38 10.20
C PHE A 28 -12.94 5.67 9.74
N ALA A 29 -11.84 6.00 10.40
CA ALA A 29 -11.12 7.26 10.16
C ALA A 29 -10.13 7.18 9.01
N SER A 30 -9.60 5.99 8.72
CA SER A 30 -8.51 5.83 7.75
C SER A 30 -8.49 4.45 7.10
N LEU A 31 -7.89 4.39 5.89
CA LEU A 31 -7.56 3.18 5.17
C LEU A 31 -6.08 3.22 4.79
N TYR A 32 -5.32 2.21 5.19
CA TYR A 32 -3.91 2.07 4.87
C TYR A 32 -3.65 0.81 4.06
N LEU A 33 -2.86 0.95 2.98
CA LEU A 33 -2.50 -0.16 2.12
C LEU A 33 -0.97 -0.41 2.15
N PRO A 34 -0.53 -1.66 2.33
CA PRO A 34 0.88 -2.03 2.24
C PRO A 34 1.35 -2.08 0.79
N GLU A 35 2.66 -2.19 0.60
CA GLU A 35 3.29 -2.30 -0.70
C GLU A 35 4.20 -3.51 -0.80
N HIS A 36 4.07 -4.24 -1.90
CA HIS A 36 5.07 -5.10 -2.50
C HIS A 36 4.95 -4.96 -4.02
N THR A 37 6.05 -4.69 -4.71
CA THR A 37 6.04 -4.60 -6.17
C THR A 37 5.96 -5.98 -6.79
N HIS A 38 6.64 -6.95 -6.18
CA HIS A 38 6.66 -8.36 -6.52
C HIS A 38 7.28 -9.17 -5.37
N ILE A 39 7.15 -10.48 -5.44
CA ILE A 39 7.87 -11.39 -4.57
C ILE A 39 8.75 -12.29 -5.44
N PRO A 40 10.10 -12.23 -5.31
CA PRO A 40 11.00 -13.07 -6.06
C PRO A 40 10.73 -14.56 -5.84
N VAL A 41 10.70 -15.35 -6.92
CA VAL A 41 10.41 -16.80 -6.85
C VAL A 41 11.51 -17.53 -6.06
N SER A 42 12.76 -17.13 -6.24
CA SER A 42 13.94 -17.71 -5.58
C SER A 42 14.35 -16.96 -4.31
N ARG A 43 13.39 -16.49 -3.56
CA ARG A 43 13.63 -15.68 -2.35
C ARG A 43 14.39 -16.46 -1.27
N ARG A 44 15.42 -15.83 -0.68
CA ARG A 44 16.19 -16.33 0.46
C ARG A 44 15.75 -15.71 1.78
N THR A 45 15.28 -14.47 1.74
CA THR A 45 14.77 -13.75 2.91
C THR A 45 13.54 -14.47 3.47
N PRO A 46 13.53 -14.88 4.75
CA PRO A 46 12.37 -15.55 5.34
C PRO A 46 11.18 -14.61 5.51
N PRO A 47 9.95 -15.15 5.56
CA PRO A 47 8.76 -14.35 5.88
C PRO A 47 8.90 -13.65 7.24
N PRO A 48 8.39 -12.42 7.38
CA PRO A 48 8.50 -11.67 8.64
C PRO A 48 7.65 -12.29 9.78
N THR A 49 6.68 -13.13 9.43
CA THR A 49 5.84 -13.85 10.38
C THR A 49 6.53 -15.06 11.01
N GLY A 50 7.67 -15.49 10.45
CA GLY A 50 8.37 -16.71 10.86
C GLY A 50 7.75 -18.00 10.32
N ASP A 51 6.72 -17.91 9.48
CA ASP A 51 6.10 -19.07 8.83
C ASP A 51 7.02 -19.67 7.77
N ALA A 52 6.80 -20.97 7.43
CA ALA A 52 7.58 -21.65 6.40
C ALA A 52 7.31 -21.09 5.00
N GLU A 53 6.08 -20.62 4.75
CA GLU A 53 5.64 -20.08 3.48
C GLU A 53 5.10 -18.65 3.66
N LEU A 54 5.31 -17.83 2.63
CA LEU A 54 4.74 -16.49 2.58
C LEU A 54 3.27 -16.58 2.19
N ALA A 55 2.42 -15.86 2.91
CA ALA A 55 0.99 -15.79 2.61
C ALA A 55 0.74 -15.25 1.19
N GLU A 56 -0.34 -15.72 0.57
CA GLU A 56 -0.61 -15.48 -0.87
C GLU A 56 -0.85 -14.00 -1.19
N GLU A 57 -1.40 -13.24 -0.25
CA GLU A 57 -1.66 -11.81 -0.41
C GLU A 57 -0.39 -10.98 -0.68
N TYR A 58 0.77 -11.40 -0.17
CA TYR A 58 2.04 -10.71 -0.45
C TYR A 58 2.42 -10.75 -1.93
N LYS A 59 2.12 -11.85 -2.61
CA LYS A 59 2.45 -12.06 -4.03
C LYS A 59 1.48 -11.35 -4.98
N ARG A 60 0.32 -10.89 -4.46
CA ARG A 60 -0.81 -10.35 -5.23
C ARG A 60 -1.15 -8.92 -4.92
N THR A 61 -0.34 -8.26 -4.09
CA THR A 61 -0.59 -6.89 -3.63
C THR A 61 -0.77 -5.94 -4.82
N LEU A 62 -1.88 -5.21 -4.82
CA LEU A 62 -2.09 -4.12 -5.78
C LEU A 62 -1.17 -2.94 -5.46
N ASP A 63 -0.79 -2.18 -6.49
CA ASP A 63 -0.05 -0.93 -6.29
C ASP A 63 -0.85 0.02 -5.38
N PRO A 64 -0.26 0.49 -4.26
CA PRO A 64 -1.00 1.28 -3.28
C PRO A 64 -1.39 2.66 -3.80
N PHE A 65 -0.58 3.33 -4.64
CA PHE A 65 -0.91 4.66 -5.16
C PHE A 65 -2.09 4.61 -6.12
N VAL A 66 -2.13 3.60 -6.99
CA VAL A 66 -3.25 3.38 -7.91
C VAL A 66 -4.52 3.04 -7.13
N ALA A 67 -4.45 2.11 -6.17
CA ALA A 67 -5.58 1.71 -5.36
C ALA A 67 -6.11 2.86 -4.49
N LEU A 68 -5.22 3.64 -3.86
CA LEU A 68 -5.59 4.81 -3.05
C LEU A 68 -6.15 5.96 -3.90
N ALA A 69 -5.72 6.12 -5.16
CA ALA A 69 -6.34 7.08 -6.07
C ALA A 69 -7.80 6.72 -6.39
N MET A 70 -8.09 5.42 -6.59
CA MET A 70 -9.46 4.94 -6.73
C MET A 70 -10.29 5.17 -5.46
N ALA A 71 -9.70 4.95 -4.30
CA ALA A 71 -10.33 5.22 -3.00
C ALA A 71 -10.62 6.71 -2.80
N ALA A 72 -9.68 7.58 -3.15
CA ALA A 72 -9.82 9.03 -3.06
C ALA A 72 -10.98 9.58 -3.88
N ALA A 73 -11.18 9.00 -5.08
CA ALA A 73 -12.23 9.44 -6.00
C ALA A 73 -13.68 9.17 -5.51
N VAL A 74 -13.84 8.30 -4.52
CA VAL A 74 -15.16 7.84 -4.05
C VAL A 74 -15.43 8.10 -2.57
N THR A 75 -14.52 8.80 -1.89
CA THR A 75 -14.60 9.16 -0.47
C THR A 75 -14.39 10.66 -0.28
N GLU A 76 -14.92 11.21 0.81
CA GLU A 76 -14.86 12.65 1.11
C GLU A 76 -14.06 12.97 2.37
N ARG A 77 -14.04 12.06 3.35
CA ARG A 77 -13.46 12.30 4.69
C ARG A 77 -12.40 11.29 5.08
N LEU A 78 -12.39 10.12 4.45
CA LEU A 78 -11.50 9.02 4.79
C LEU A 78 -10.04 9.45 4.57
N GLU A 79 -9.21 9.34 5.60
CA GLU A 79 -7.76 9.46 5.49
C GLU A 79 -7.22 8.24 4.76
N LEU A 80 -6.38 8.47 3.77
CA LEU A 80 -5.85 7.44 2.88
C LEU A 80 -4.33 7.39 3.01
N GLY A 81 -3.77 6.23 3.25
CA GLY A 81 -2.33 6.17 3.47
C GLY A 81 -1.66 4.91 2.96
N THR A 82 -0.36 5.02 2.74
CA THR A 82 0.50 3.85 2.55
C THR A 82 0.92 3.31 3.92
N GLY A 83 0.72 2.03 4.13
CA GLY A 83 1.11 1.37 5.36
C GLY A 83 1.90 0.09 5.11
N ILE A 84 3.07 0.23 4.53
CA ILE A 84 3.95 1.38 4.19
C ILE A 84 4.35 1.37 2.71
N SER A 85 4.82 2.52 2.18
CA SER A 85 5.49 2.56 0.88
C SER A 85 6.97 2.21 1.01
N LEU A 86 7.46 1.36 0.11
CA LEU A 86 8.85 0.87 0.07
C LEU A 86 9.73 1.86 -0.70
N VAL A 87 10.06 2.99 -0.07
CA VAL A 87 10.72 4.13 -0.74
C VAL A 87 12.09 3.81 -1.33
N ALA A 88 12.80 2.82 -0.78
CA ALA A 88 14.09 2.40 -1.32
C ALA A 88 13.99 1.74 -2.71
N GLN A 89 12.81 1.22 -3.07
CA GLN A 89 12.55 0.54 -4.35
C GLN A 89 12.02 1.49 -5.43
N ARG A 90 11.76 2.75 -5.11
CA ARG A 90 11.07 3.69 -5.99
C ARG A 90 12.01 4.79 -6.50
N ASP A 91 11.77 5.24 -7.74
CA ASP A 91 12.38 6.49 -8.22
C ASP A 91 11.87 7.67 -7.39
N PRO A 92 12.74 8.46 -6.77
CA PRO A 92 12.32 9.53 -5.86
C PRO A 92 11.56 10.66 -6.54
N ILE A 93 11.86 10.96 -7.82
CA ILE A 93 11.20 12.04 -8.56
C ILE A 93 9.79 11.62 -8.96
N VAL A 94 9.65 10.39 -9.44
CA VAL A 94 8.34 9.80 -9.79
C VAL A 94 7.47 9.68 -8.54
N THR A 95 8.02 9.15 -7.45
CA THR A 95 7.31 9.01 -6.17
C THR A 95 6.84 10.35 -5.61
N ALA A 96 7.69 11.38 -5.66
CA ALA A 96 7.30 12.72 -5.24
C ALA A 96 6.12 13.25 -6.08
N LYS A 97 6.09 12.94 -7.37
CA LYS A 97 4.98 13.32 -8.26
C LYS A 97 3.70 12.57 -7.93
N GLU A 98 3.78 11.27 -7.66
CA GLU A 98 2.64 10.44 -7.27
C GLU A 98 2.04 10.92 -5.95
N VAL A 99 2.87 11.13 -4.94
CA VAL A 99 2.50 11.66 -3.61
C VAL A 99 1.76 12.99 -3.73
N ALA A 100 2.38 13.96 -4.42
CA ALA A 100 1.79 15.29 -4.59
C ALA A 100 0.47 15.25 -5.37
N THR A 101 0.36 14.36 -6.35
CA THR A 101 -0.86 14.20 -7.16
C THR A 101 -1.97 13.58 -6.31
N LEU A 102 -1.68 12.51 -5.60
CA LEU A 102 -2.67 11.84 -4.76
C LEU A 102 -3.13 12.72 -3.60
N ASP A 103 -2.22 13.45 -2.96
CA ASP A 103 -2.56 14.43 -1.93
C ASP A 103 -3.51 15.51 -2.48
N ARG A 104 -3.18 16.08 -3.63
CA ARG A 104 -4.03 17.07 -4.30
C ARG A 104 -5.40 16.53 -4.67
N CYS A 105 -5.46 15.33 -5.28
CA CYS A 105 -6.71 14.71 -5.73
C CYS A 105 -7.59 14.27 -4.55
N SER A 106 -7.00 13.88 -3.44
CA SER A 106 -7.73 13.53 -2.22
C SER A 106 -8.18 14.74 -1.40
N GLY A 107 -7.76 15.96 -1.75
CA GLY A 107 -8.05 17.17 -0.96
C GLY A 107 -7.25 17.23 0.35
N GLY A 108 -6.00 16.76 0.36
CA GLY A 108 -5.12 16.78 1.53
C GLY A 108 -5.38 15.66 2.53
N ARG A 109 -6.01 14.57 2.11
CA ARG A 109 -6.30 13.40 2.97
C ARG A 109 -5.27 12.30 2.87
N PHE A 110 -4.23 12.46 2.06
CA PHE A 110 -3.21 11.45 1.86
C PHE A 110 -2.13 11.49 2.95
N VAL A 111 -1.80 10.34 3.49
CA VAL A 111 -0.70 10.14 4.46
C VAL A 111 0.35 9.24 3.83
N PHE A 112 1.54 9.80 3.63
CA PHE A 112 2.66 9.06 3.07
C PHE A 112 3.44 8.34 4.17
N GLY A 113 3.02 7.12 4.50
CA GLY A 113 3.76 6.22 5.39
C GLY A 113 4.88 5.51 4.63
N ILE A 114 6.10 5.57 5.15
CA ILE A 114 7.29 5.05 4.48
C ILE A 114 8.02 3.99 5.29
N GLY A 115 8.74 3.11 4.58
CA GLY A 115 9.65 2.14 5.16
C GLY A 115 10.61 1.59 4.11
N PHE A 116 11.51 0.71 4.56
CA PHE A 116 12.55 0.15 3.70
C PHE A 116 12.21 -1.27 3.21
N GLY A 117 11.19 -1.90 3.82
CA GLY A 117 10.85 -3.29 3.53
C GLY A 117 11.69 -4.29 4.33
N TRP A 118 11.25 -5.53 4.32
CA TRP A 118 11.91 -6.65 4.98
C TRP A 118 12.57 -7.63 3.99
N ASN A 119 12.12 -7.61 2.72
CA ASN A 119 12.50 -8.57 1.70
C ASN A 119 13.73 -8.07 0.93
N GLU A 120 14.92 -8.51 1.35
CA GLU A 120 16.19 -8.11 0.74
C GLU A 120 16.28 -8.54 -0.73
N ASP A 121 15.68 -9.68 -1.09
CA ASP A 121 15.69 -10.16 -2.47
C ASP A 121 14.84 -9.26 -3.39
N GLU A 122 13.71 -8.75 -2.90
CA GLU A 122 12.89 -7.75 -3.61
C GLU A 122 13.65 -6.43 -3.78
N LEU A 123 14.31 -5.95 -2.73
CA LEU A 123 15.17 -4.76 -2.78
C LEU A 123 16.28 -4.91 -3.82
N ALA A 124 16.96 -6.08 -3.84
CA ALA A 124 18.06 -6.35 -4.77
C ALA A 124 17.59 -6.32 -6.23
N ASP A 125 16.39 -6.80 -6.54
CA ASP A 125 15.81 -6.75 -7.89
C ASP A 125 15.54 -5.30 -8.36
N HIS A 126 15.36 -4.37 -7.43
CA HIS A 126 15.29 -2.93 -7.69
C HIS A 126 16.66 -2.23 -7.72
N GLY A 127 17.75 -2.97 -7.62
CA GLY A 127 19.11 -2.42 -7.63
C GLY A 127 19.55 -1.76 -6.32
N VAL A 128 18.83 -2.02 -5.24
CA VAL A 128 19.18 -1.55 -3.89
C VAL A 128 20.10 -2.58 -3.22
N ALA A 129 21.29 -2.11 -2.75
CA ALA A 129 22.29 -2.93 -2.10
C ALA A 129 22.17 -2.88 -0.56
#